data_1c13b66eb87eb2aa76b00f5f7c7e85b1
#
_entry.id   1c13b66eb87eb2aa76b00f5f7c7e85b1
#
_cell.length_a   1.000
_cell.length_b   1.000
_cell.length_c   1.000
_cell.angle_alpha   90.00
_cell.angle_beta   90.00
_cell.angle_gamma   90.00
#
_symmetry.space_group_name_H-M   'P 1'
#
loop_
_entity.id
_entity.type
_entity.pdbx_description
1 polymer ?
#
loop_
_entity_poly.entity_id
_entity_poly.type
_entity_poly.pdbx_seq_one_letter_code
_entity_poly.pdbx_strand_id
1 'polypeptide(L)'
;MHLPPFKLERYFAKHEFNTEFLLCSSDCEAMSIADLLAFEEGAAEKLQNVWLGYTESQGSPALRREICNLYTSMQPEDILVHTGAGEAIYLFMYAAFQPGDHVIVHSP
;
A
#
# COMPACT_ATOMS: atom_id res chain seq x y z
N MET A 1 -26.29 1.44 -0.55
CA MET A 1 -25.41 1.85 0.58
C MET A 1 -25.00 3.30 0.36
N HIS A 2 -25.18 4.17 1.34
CA HIS A 2 -24.75 5.57 1.24
C HIS A 2 -23.50 5.75 2.12
N LEU A 3 -22.36 6.07 1.50
CA LEU A 3 -21.11 6.37 2.20
C LEU A 3 -20.93 7.88 2.25
N PRO A 4 -20.70 8.48 3.43
CA PRO A 4 -20.34 9.89 3.49
C PRO A 4 -19.01 10.15 2.81
N PRO A 5 -18.77 11.36 2.28
CA PRO A 5 -17.48 11.71 1.70
C PRO A 5 -16.34 11.55 2.71
N PHE A 6 -15.21 11.00 2.26
CA PHE A 6 -14.00 10.94 3.07
C PHE A 6 -13.39 12.35 3.18
N LYS A 7 -13.59 12.98 4.33
CA LYS A 7 -13.28 14.41 4.54
C LYS A 7 -11.80 14.72 4.35
N LEU A 8 -10.91 13.82 4.78
CA LEU A 8 -9.46 14.01 4.68
C LEU A 8 -9.04 14.09 3.20
N GLU A 9 -9.50 13.16 2.37
CA GLU A 9 -9.20 13.18 0.94
C GLU A 9 -9.76 14.43 0.25
N ARG A 10 -10.92 14.91 0.68
CA ARG A 10 -11.48 16.17 0.17
C ARG A 10 -10.65 17.39 0.56
N TYR A 11 -10.04 17.36 1.74
CA TYR A 11 -9.11 18.39 2.18
C TYR A 11 -7.80 18.33 1.38
N PHE A 12 -7.19 17.16 1.23
CA PHE A 12 -5.97 16.98 0.47
C PHE A 12 -6.15 17.35 -1.00
N ALA A 13 -7.21 16.90 -1.65
CA ALA A 13 -7.50 17.27 -3.05
C ALA A 13 -7.49 18.80 -3.31
N LYS A 14 -7.75 19.59 -2.27
CA LYS A 14 -7.76 21.05 -2.36
C LYS A 14 -6.44 21.70 -1.96
N HIS A 15 -5.68 21.12 -1.04
CA HIS A 15 -4.57 21.77 -0.38
C HIS A 15 -3.21 21.11 -0.62
N GLU A 16 -3.16 19.81 -0.88
CA GLU A 16 -1.93 19.02 -0.94
C GLU A 16 -0.91 19.56 -1.94
N PHE A 17 -1.36 20.00 -3.10
CA PHE A 17 -0.50 20.49 -4.18
C PHE A 17 -0.44 22.03 -4.29
N ASN A 18 -1.06 22.74 -3.37
CA ASN A 18 -1.19 24.18 -3.41
C ASN A 18 -0.59 24.90 -2.20
N THR A 19 0.13 24.17 -1.35
CA THR A 19 0.81 24.72 -0.16
C THR A 19 2.31 24.60 -0.30
N GLU A 20 3.05 25.60 0.17
CA GLU A 20 4.50 25.57 0.19
C GLU A 20 5.05 24.52 1.15
N PHE A 21 4.38 24.33 2.29
CA PHE A 21 4.76 23.36 3.32
C PHE A 21 3.56 22.49 3.70
N LEU A 22 3.61 21.21 3.37
CA LEU A 22 2.60 20.22 3.75
C LEU A 22 3.02 19.53 5.06
N LEU A 23 2.50 20.03 6.19
CA LEU A 23 2.87 19.53 7.52
C LEU A 23 1.92 18.44 8.07
N CYS A 24 0.89 18.07 7.32
CA CYS A 24 -0.14 17.14 7.76
C CYS A 24 -0.15 15.80 7.00
N SER A 25 0.81 15.58 6.12
CA SER A 25 1.03 14.30 5.45
C SER A 25 1.82 13.36 6.37
N SER A 26 1.44 12.08 6.38
CA SER A 26 2.20 11.00 7.03
C SER A 26 3.05 10.21 6.02
N ASP A 27 3.11 10.66 4.78
CA ASP A 27 3.86 10.01 3.72
C ASP A 27 5.37 10.18 3.89
N CYS A 28 6.11 9.21 3.38
CA CYS A 28 7.54 9.34 3.22
C CYS A 28 7.86 10.34 2.11
N GLU A 29 9.08 10.89 2.12
CA GLU A 29 9.57 11.70 1.02
C GLU A 29 9.53 10.90 -0.29
N ALA A 30 8.98 11.52 -1.33
CA ALA A 30 8.92 10.90 -2.65
C ALA A 30 10.30 10.91 -3.31
N MET A 31 10.57 9.88 -4.10
CA MET A 31 11.80 9.78 -4.89
C MET A 31 11.48 9.54 -6.37
N SER A 32 12.42 9.87 -7.25
CA SER A 32 12.29 9.52 -8.66
C SER A 32 12.52 8.02 -8.88
N ILE A 33 12.04 7.51 -10.02
CA ILE A 33 12.36 6.12 -10.44
C ILE A 33 13.87 5.95 -10.58
N ALA A 34 14.59 6.96 -11.07
CA ALA A 34 16.05 6.90 -11.22
C ALA A 34 16.74 6.73 -9.86
N ASP A 35 16.32 7.48 -8.84
CA ASP A 35 16.85 7.36 -7.48
C ASP A 35 16.59 5.99 -6.88
N LEU A 36 15.37 5.46 -7.07
CA LEU A 36 15.02 4.11 -6.62
C LEU A 36 15.89 3.05 -7.28
N LEU A 37 16.08 3.12 -8.59
CA LEU A 37 16.87 2.15 -9.35
C LEU A 37 18.36 2.25 -9.04
N ALA A 38 18.85 3.38 -8.54
CA ALA A 38 20.24 3.56 -8.13
C ALA A 38 20.65 2.75 -6.89
N PHE A 39 19.67 2.24 -6.12
CA PHE A 39 19.96 1.39 -4.96
C PHE A 39 20.47 -0.01 -5.32
N GLU A 40 20.26 -0.47 -6.56
CA GLU A 40 20.67 -1.81 -6.99
C GLU A 40 21.30 -1.78 -8.39
N GLU A 41 22.47 -2.38 -8.52
CA GLU A 41 23.12 -2.53 -9.82
C GLU A 41 22.26 -3.41 -10.76
N GLY A 42 22.07 -2.96 -11.99
CA GLY A 42 21.25 -3.65 -12.99
C GLY A 42 19.74 -3.51 -12.80
N ALA A 43 19.27 -2.75 -11.81
CA ALA A 43 17.83 -2.59 -11.55
C ALA A 43 17.07 -1.98 -12.74
N ALA A 44 17.67 -1.06 -13.47
CA ALA A 44 17.06 -0.47 -14.67
C ALA A 44 16.79 -1.52 -15.76
N GLU A 45 17.75 -2.41 -16.00
CA GLU A 45 17.59 -3.51 -16.96
C GLU A 45 16.53 -4.52 -16.47
N LYS A 46 16.54 -4.85 -15.18
CA LYS A 46 15.51 -5.71 -14.58
C LYS A 46 14.10 -5.12 -14.76
N LEU A 47 13.95 -3.82 -14.52
CA LEU A 47 12.68 -3.13 -14.71
C LEU A 47 12.21 -3.17 -16.17
N GLN A 48 13.10 -2.94 -17.14
CA GLN A 48 12.77 -3.00 -18.57
C GLN A 48 12.36 -4.41 -19.03
N ASN A 49 12.84 -5.45 -18.37
CA ASN A 49 12.54 -6.85 -18.67
C ASN A 49 11.38 -7.42 -17.84
N VAL A 50 10.68 -6.60 -17.06
CA VAL A 50 9.50 -7.05 -16.31
C VAL A 50 8.42 -7.52 -17.27
N TRP A 51 7.97 -8.75 -17.08
CA TRP A 51 6.85 -9.31 -17.82
C TRP A 51 5.54 -8.72 -17.30
N LEU A 52 4.78 -8.05 -18.19
CA LEU A 52 3.50 -7.42 -17.87
C LEU A 52 2.31 -8.39 -18.05
N GLY A 53 2.50 -9.64 -17.72
CA GLY A 53 1.46 -10.68 -17.71
C GLY A 53 0.83 -10.87 -16.32
N TYR A 54 -0.02 -11.88 -16.23
CA TYR A 54 -0.59 -12.28 -14.94
C TYR A 54 0.49 -12.82 -14.00
N THR A 55 0.33 -12.52 -12.73
CA THR A 55 1.06 -13.15 -11.62
C THR A 55 0.06 -13.86 -10.70
N GLU A 56 0.56 -14.48 -9.64
CA GLU A 56 -0.26 -15.17 -8.66
C GLU A 56 -1.21 -14.20 -7.95
N SER A 57 -2.43 -14.64 -7.68
CA SER A 57 -3.48 -13.83 -7.08
C SER A 57 -3.13 -13.28 -5.69
N GLN A 58 -2.24 -13.93 -4.97
CA GLN A 58 -1.71 -13.45 -3.69
C GLN A 58 -0.58 -12.42 -3.84
N GLY A 59 -0.10 -12.19 -5.03
CA GLY A 59 1.10 -11.42 -5.33
C GLY A 59 2.29 -12.32 -5.70
N SER A 60 3.25 -11.76 -6.45
CA SER A 60 4.38 -12.55 -6.93
C SER A 60 5.16 -13.22 -5.79
N PRO A 61 5.61 -14.46 -5.93
CA PRO A 61 6.38 -15.15 -4.91
C PRO A 61 7.66 -14.42 -4.52
N ALA A 62 8.29 -13.73 -5.47
CA ALA A 62 9.48 -12.92 -5.21
C ALA A 62 9.17 -11.77 -4.26
N LEU A 63 8.13 -10.99 -4.54
CA LEU A 63 7.70 -9.87 -3.69
C LEU A 63 7.32 -10.34 -2.28
N ARG A 64 6.54 -11.43 -2.18
CA ARG A 64 6.13 -11.98 -0.88
C ARG A 64 7.30 -12.44 -0.03
N ARG A 65 8.34 -13.05 -0.64
CA ARG A 65 9.58 -13.39 0.08
C ARG A 65 10.31 -12.16 0.60
N GLU A 66 10.42 -11.10 -0.22
CA GLU A 66 11.06 -9.86 0.24
C GLU A 66 10.28 -9.18 1.37
N ILE A 67 8.96 -9.18 1.30
CA ILE A 67 8.12 -8.67 2.41
C ILE A 67 8.38 -9.46 3.70
N CYS A 68 8.54 -10.78 3.64
CA CYS A 68 8.86 -11.60 4.82
C CYS A 68 10.13 -11.18 5.53
N ASN A 69 11.11 -10.62 4.82
CA ASN A 69 12.36 -10.16 5.42
C ASN A 69 12.15 -8.98 6.40
N LEU A 70 11.00 -8.33 6.37
CA LEU A 70 10.62 -7.26 7.31
C LEU A 70 10.01 -7.79 8.61
N TYR A 71 9.73 -9.10 8.70
CA TYR A 71 9.03 -9.72 9.83
C TYR A 71 9.79 -10.94 10.34
N THR A 72 9.67 -11.23 11.64
CA THR A 72 10.40 -12.34 12.28
C THR A 72 9.67 -13.69 12.26
N SER A 73 8.36 -13.68 12.02
CA SER A 73 7.51 -14.89 12.18
C SER A 73 6.56 -15.16 11.01
N MET A 74 6.66 -14.40 9.94
CA MET A 74 5.79 -14.58 8.76
C MET A 74 6.47 -15.45 7.70
N GLN A 75 5.65 -16.22 6.99
CA GLN A 75 6.06 -16.98 5.81
C GLN A 75 5.43 -16.34 4.56
N PRO A 76 5.98 -16.57 3.35
CA PRO A 76 5.40 -16.02 2.11
C PRO A 76 3.92 -16.39 1.90
N GLU A 77 3.48 -17.51 2.45
CA GLU A 77 2.10 -17.99 2.40
C GLU A 77 1.14 -17.15 3.24
N ASP A 78 1.65 -16.45 4.25
CA ASP A 78 0.86 -15.58 5.13
C ASP A 78 0.65 -14.17 4.53
N ILE A 79 1.24 -13.89 3.36
CA ILE A 79 1.22 -12.57 2.75
C ILE A 79 0.26 -12.52 1.56
N LEU A 80 -0.63 -11.55 1.60
CA LEU A 80 -1.52 -11.19 0.51
C LEU A 80 -1.23 -9.75 0.08
N VAL A 81 -0.80 -9.59 -1.16
CA VAL A 81 -0.47 -8.28 -1.74
C VAL A 81 -1.73 -7.61 -2.28
N HIS A 82 -1.92 -6.35 -1.92
CA HIS A 82 -3.03 -5.51 -2.38
C HIS A 82 -2.50 -4.30 -3.17
N THR A 83 -3.38 -3.68 -3.96
CA THR A 83 -3.04 -2.48 -4.75
C THR A 83 -2.75 -1.27 -3.85
N GLY A 84 -3.27 -1.27 -2.63
CA GLY A 84 -3.03 -0.22 -1.66
C GLY A 84 -3.63 -0.55 -0.29
N ALA A 85 -3.18 0.16 0.75
CA ALA A 85 -3.61 -0.07 2.13
C ALA A 85 -5.14 0.11 2.31
N GLY A 86 -5.75 1.08 1.63
CA GLY A 86 -7.20 1.30 1.69
C GLY A 86 -8.00 0.11 1.17
N GLU A 87 -7.56 -0.51 0.09
CA GLU A 87 -8.16 -1.74 -0.44
C GLU A 87 -8.04 -2.89 0.57
N ALA A 88 -6.84 -3.09 1.11
CA ALA A 88 -6.59 -4.15 2.09
C ALA A 88 -7.49 -4.00 3.34
N ILE A 89 -7.59 -2.80 3.88
CA ILE A 89 -8.45 -2.50 5.03
C ILE A 89 -9.93 -2.78 4.71
N TYR A 90 -10.40 -2.30 3.57
CA TYR A 90 -11.79 -2.52 3.16
C TYR A 90 -12.11 -4.01 2.99
N LEU A 91 -11.27 -4.74 2.28
CA LEU A 91 -11.46 -6.16 2.04
C LEU A 91 -11.35 -6.99 3.32
N PHE A 92 -10.43 -6.64 4.21
CA PHE A 92 -10.33 -7.26 5.52
C PHE A 92 -11.63 -7.05 6.33
N MET A 93 -12.11 -5.81 6.42
CA MET A 93 -13.37 -5.51 7.12
C MET A 93 -14.55 -6.28 6.53
N TYR A 94 -14.62 -6.34 5.21
CA TYR A 94 -15.69 -7.03 4.51
C TYR A 94 -15.66 -8.57 4.71
N ALA A 95 -14.46 -9.15 4.77
CA ALA A 95 -14.29 -10.60 4.90
C ALA A 95 -14.38 -11.10 6.35
N ALA A 96 -13.89 -10.29 7.30
CA ALA A 96 -13.72 -10.71 8.70
C ALA A 96 -14.94 -10.43 9.59
N PHE A 97 -15.78 -9.44 9.22
CA PHE A 97 -16.85 -8.97 10.11
C PHE A 97 -18.25 -9.21 9.54
N GLN A 98 -19.20 -9.41 10.47
CA GLN A 98 -20.63 -9.57 10.18
C GLN A 98 -21.43 -8.50 10.93
N PRO A 99 -22.71 -8.25 10.53
CA PRO A 99 -23.58 -7.36 11.29
C PRO A 99 -23.70 -7.81 12.75
N GLY A 100 -23.38 -6.91 13.68
CA GLY A 100 -23.36 -7.17 15.11
C GLY A 100 -21.96 -7.33 15.71
N ASP A 101 -20.92 -7.49 14.91
CA ASP A 101 -19.54 -7.52 15.39
C ASP A 101 -19.09 -6.12 15.84
N HIS A 102 -18.14 -6.09 16.77
CA HIS A 102 -17.59 -4.86 17.32
C HIS A 102 -16.12 -4.70 16.94
N VAL A 103 -15.76 -3.51 16.51
CA VAL A 103 -14.39 -3.14 16.16
C VAL A 103 -13.93 -2.02 17.07
N ILE A 104 -12.74 -2.19 17.66
CA ILE A 104 -12.10 -1.13 18.45
C ILE A 104 -11.12 -0.42 17.52
N VAL A 105 -11.25 0.89 17.40
CA VAL A 105 -10.37 1.73 16.60
C VAL A 105 -9.69 2.74 17.51
N HIS A 106 -8.34 2.78 17.44
CA HIS A 106 -7.60 3.82 18.12
C HIS A 106 -7.84 5.13 17.36
N SER A 107 -8.28 6.13 18.08
CA SER A 107 -8.45 7.50 17.58
C SER A 107 -7.62 8.44 18.46
N PRO A 108 -7.00 9.48 17.85
CA PRO A 108 -6.20 10.44 18.59
C PRO A 108 -7.01 11.20 19.60
#